data_f516154fd867855b690142483b931e17
#
_entry.id   f516154fd867855b690142483b931e17
#
_cell.length_a   1.000
_cell.length_b   1.000
_cell.length_c   1.000
_cell.angle_alpha   90.00
_cell.angle_beta   90.00
_cell.angle_gamma   90.00
#
_symmetry.space_group_name_H-M   'P 1'
#
loop_
_entity.id
_entity.type
_entity.pdbx_description
1 polymer ?
#
loop_
_entity_poly.entity_id
_entity_poly.type
_entity_poly.pdbx_seq_one_letter_code
_entity_poly.pdbx_strand_id
1 'polypeptide(L)'
;MIHPWHDVTPGENIPQEFNSIVEIPFGSSVKYELDKASGLIKLDRILYSAVYYPANYGFVPQTLAEDDDPLDVLVLCQETVVPLTIIHARTIGLMTMIDAGKKDHKIIAVATHDPEFNAYREAAEMPAHRLTMLRRFFQDYKQLEGKAVEVDEIQPAKAAFPIIEDALARYSRQRRRGFKAGY
;
A
#
# COMPACT_ATOMS: atom_id res chain seq x y z
N MET A 1 6.62 23.27 3.70
CA MET A 1 6.83 22.14 2.77
C MET A 1 5.63 21.24 2.93
N ILE A 2 5.01 20.76 1.84
CA ILE A 2 3.87 19.83 1.90
C ILE A 2 4.38 18.45 2.29
N HIS A 3 3.78 17.86 3.33
CA HIS A 3 4.16 16.53 3.80
C HIS A 3 3.23 15.47 3.15
N PRO A 4 3.77 14.48 2.39
CA PRO A 4 2.94 13.52 1.65
C PRO A 4 1.92 12.76 2.50
N TRP A 5 2.29 12.36 3.71
CA TRP A 5 1.40 11.64 4.63
C TRP A 5 0.35 12.55 5.28
N HIS A 6 0.74 13.78 5.67
CA HIS A 6 -0.08 14.61 6.56
C HIS A 6 -0.93 15.65 5.82
N ASP A 7 -0.47 16.15 4.67
CA ASP A 7 -1.07 17.30 4.00
C ASP A 7 -1.80 16.93 2.70
N VAL A 8 -1.57 15.71 2.16
CA VAL A 8 -2.34 15.20 1.03
C VAL A 8 -3.67 14.64 1.54
N THR A 9 -4.79 15.05 0.91
CA THR A 9 -6.10 14.50 1.26
C THR A 9 -6.24 13.05 0.79
N PRO A 10 -6.84 12.15 1.58
CA PRO A 10 -7.15 10.81 1.13
C PRO A 10 -8.26 10.76 0.08
N GLY A 11 -9.04 11.84 -0.10
CA GLY A 11 -10.16 11.92 -1.04
C GLY A 11 -11.52 11.89 -0.34
N GLU A 12 -12.59 12.16 -1.12
CA GLU A 12 -13.96 12.30 -0.58
C GLU A 12 -14.74 10.97 -0.61
N ASN A 13 -14.39 10.05 -1.54
CA ASN A 13 -15.10 8.77 -1.72
C ASN A 13 -14.44 7.58 -1.01
N ILE A 14 -13.54 7.85 -0.04
CA ILE A 14 -12.91 6.80 0.76
C ILE A 14 -13.96 6.11 1.64
N PRO A 15 -13.97 4.78 1.74
CA PRO A 15 -12.93 3.81 1.38
C PRO A 15 -13.00 3.23 -0.04
N GLN A 16 -13.99 3.60 -0.86
CA GLN A 16 -14.17 3.03 -2.19
C GLN A 16 -13.13 3.53 -3.19
N GLU A 17 -12.91 4.84 -3.22
CA GLU A 17 -11.89 5.51 -4.04
C GLU A 17 -11.13 6.52 -3.19
N PHE A 18 -9.83 6.60 -3.41
CA PHE A 18 -8.94 7.43 -2.60
C PHE A 18 -7.69 7.86 -3.38
N ASN A 19 -6.99 8.84 -2.85
CA ASN A 19 -5.65 9.19 -3.29
C ASN A 19 -4.64 8.28 -2.59
N SER A 20 -3.70 7.73 -3.34
CA SER A 20 -2.54 7.00 -2.82
C SER A 20 -1.25 7.73 -3.18
N ILE A 21 -0.23 7.59 -2.34
CA ILE A 21 1.11 8.11 -2.59
C ILE A 21 2.02 6.93 -2.89
N VAL A 22 2.68 6.93 -4.04
CA VAL A 22 3.60 5.86 -4.41
C VAL A 22 4.96 6.08 -3.76
N GLU A 23 5.49 5.04 -3.12
CA GLU A 23 6.86 5.00 -2.61
C GLU A 23 7.76 4.17 -3.53
N ILE A 24 7.24 3.03 -3.99
CA ILE A 24 8.01 2.05 -4.74
C ILE A 24 7.37 1.83 -6.11
N PRO A 25 8.09 2.13 -7.20
CA PRO A 25 7.60 1.90 -8.55
C PRO A 25 7.36 0.42 -8.86
N PHE A 26 6.35 0.11 -9.65
CA PHE A 26 6.18 -1.20 -10.27
C PHE A 26 7.49 -1.63 -10.98
N GLY A 27 7.92 -2.87 -10.77
CA GLY A 27 9.15 -3.42 -11.36
C GLY A 27 10.44 -3.07 -10.60
N SER A 28 10.36 -2.36 -9.48
CA SER A 28 11.53 -2.05 -8.65
C SER A 28 11.99 -3.24 -7.80
N SER A 29 13.30 -3.43 -7.69
CA SER A 29 13.95 -4.25 -6.66
C SER A 29 14.44 -3.43 -5.47
N VAL A 30 14.21 -2.13 -5.50
CA VAL A 30 14.58 -1.20 -4.43
C VAL A 30 13.37 -0.97 -3.53
N LYS A 31 13.53 -1.22 -2.22
CA LYS A 31 12.55 -0.82 -1.23
C LYS A 31 12.83 0.61 -0.79
N TYR A 32 11.91 1.49 -1.13
CA TYR A 32 11.85 2.86 -0.63
C TYR A 32 10.85 2.97 0.50
N GLU A 33 11.04 3.94 1.38
CA GLU A 33 10.12 4.30 2.45
C GLU A 33 10.02 5.82 2.57
N LEU A 34 8.85 6.30 2.98
CA LEU A 34 8.70 7.68 3.40
C LEU A 34 9.48 7.91 4.70
N ASP A 35 10.42 8.84 4.71
CA ASP A 35 10.96 9.34 5.96
C ASP A 35 9.91 10.23 6.63
N LYS A 36 9.32 9.72 7.72
CA LYS A 36 8.17 10.34 8.39
C LYS A 36 8.44 11.75 8.91
N ALA A 37 9.70 12.04 9.23
CA ALA A 37 10.08 13.34 9.78
C ALA A 37 10.24 14.42 8.69
N SER A 38 10.80 14.06 7.54
CA SER A 38 11.10 15.01 6.45
C SER A 38 10.07 14.99 5.32
N GLY A 39 9.30 13.92 5.19
CA GLY A 39 8.42 13.69 4.04
C GLY A 39 9.16 13.34 2.74
N LEU A 40 10.46 13.04 2.80
CA LEU A 40 11.24 12.60 1.66
C LEU A 40 11.22 11.08 1.53
N ILE A 41 11.47 10.60 0.33
CA ILE A 41 11.69 9.16 0.08
C ILE A 41 13.13 8.82 0.44
N LYS A 42 13.31 7.83 1.29
CA LYS A 42 14.62 7.25 1.63
C LYS A 42 14.77 5.84 1.06
N LEU A 43 15.99 5.46 0.77
CA LEU A 43 16.35 4.07 0.49
C LEU A 43 16.31 3.28 1.82
N ASP A 44 15.39 2.31 1.92
CA ASP A 44 15.43 1.34 3.02
C ASP A 44 16.47 0.26 2.71
N ARG A 45 16.26 -0.52 1.65
CA ARG A 45 17.19 -1.53 1.18
C ARG A 45 16.96 -1.94 -0.27
N ILE A 46 17.93 -2.67 -0.82
CA ILE A 46 17.74 -3.47 -2.04
C ILE A 46 17.19 -4.83 -1.60
N LEU A 47 16.19 -5.36 -2.31
CA LEU A 47 15.63 -6.67 -2.02
C LEU A 47 16.72 -7.75 -2.16
N TYR A 48 16.79 -8.66 -1.20
CA TYR A 48 17.79 -9.73 -1.20
C TYR A 48 17.43 -10.83 -2.19
N SER A 49 16.13 -11.06 -2.42
CA SER A 49 15.63 -12.01 -3.40
C SER A 49 15.59 -11.40 -4.81
N ALA A 50 15.71 -12.23 -5.84
CA ALA A 50 15.62 -11.80 -7.24
C ALA A 50 14.13 -11.59 -7.64
N VAL A 51 13.44 -10.74 -6.91
CA VAL A 51 12.03 -10.38 -7.11
C VAL A 51 11.86 -8.89 -7.30
N TYR A 52 10.76 -8.50 -7.91
CA TYR A 52 10.43 -7.10 -8.22
C TYR A 52 9.02 -6.80 -7.74
N TYR A 53 8.78 -5.58 -7.26
CA TYR A 53 7.44 -5.17 -6.83
C TYR A 53 6.43 -5.35 -7.98
N PRO A 54 5.33 -6.11 -7.76
CA PRO A 54 4.40 -6.50 -8.83
C PRO A 54 3.36 -5.44 -9.16
N ALA A 55 3.36 -4.32 -8.46
CA ALA A 55 2.50 -3.15 -8.65
C ALA A 55 3.23 -1.90 -8.15
N ASN A 56 2.71 -0.72 -8.43
CA ASN A 56 3.13 0.49 -7.74
C ASN A 56 2.70 0.38 -6.27
N TYR A 57 3.65 0.43 -5.36
CA TYR A 57 3.43 0.25 -3.93
C TYR A 57 3.59 1.58 -3.20
N GLY A 58 2.74 1.82 -2.22
CA GLY A 58 2.81 3.03 -1.41
C GLY A 58 1.76 2.99 -0.31
N PHE A 59 1.22 4.13 0.04
CA PHE A 59 0.31 4.26 1.17
C PHE A 59 -0.89 5.18 0.88
N VAL A 60 -1.91 5.04 1.71
CA VAL A 60 -3.05 5.96 1.75
C VAL A 60 -2.72 7.11 2.71
N PRO A 61 -2.73 8.38 2.26
CA PRO A 61 -2.41 9.50 3.14
C PRO A 61 -3.43 9.65 4.28
N GLN A 62 -3.00 10.24 5.40
CA GLN A 62 -3.80 10.45 6.60
C GLN A 62 -4.42 9.16 7.19
N THR A 63 -3.73 8.04 7.03
CA THR A 63 -4.04 6.76 7.68
C THR A 63 -2.95 6.36 8.67
N LEU A 64 -3.27 5.49 9.63
CA LEU A 64 -2.32 4.91 10.58
C LEU A 64 -2.72 3.45 10.84
N ALA A 65 -1.87 2.53 10.42
CA ALA A 65 -2.04 1.09 10.63
C ALA A 65 -1.59 0.65 12.03
N GLU A 66 -1.62 -0.66 12.31
CA GLU A 66 -1.30 -1.21 13.65
C GLU A 66 0.19 -1.21 13.98
N ASP A 67 1.03 -1.09 12.97
CA ASP A 67 2.50 -1.04 13.06
C ASP A 67 3.05 0.39 13.18
N ASP A 68 2.18 1.38 13.35
CA ASP A 68 2.50 2.81 13.40
C ASP A 68 2.99 3.40 12.06
N ASP A 69 2.71 2.71 10.93
CA ASP A 69 2.95 3.19 9.57
C ASP A 69 1.64 3.64 8.87
N PRO A 70 1.70 4.44 7.81
CA PRO A 70 0.55 4.64 6.94
C PRO A 70 0.04 3.32 6.37
N LEU A 71 -1.26 3.21 6.09
CA LEU A 71 -1.85 2.00 5.52
C LEU A 71 -1.35 1.75 4.10
N ASP A 72 -0.76 0.59 3.90
CA ASP A 72 -0.18 0.15 2.63
C ASP A 72 -1.20 -0.09 1.53
N VAL A 73 -0.84 0.26 0.31
CA VAL A 73 -1.63 -0.01 -0.89
C VAL A 73 -0.76 -0.48 -2.06
N LEU A 74 -1.25 -1.48 -2.80
CA LEU A 74 -0.74 -1.88 -4.10
C LEU A 74 -1.67 -1.33 -5.17
N VAL A 75 -1.20 -0.41 -5.99
CA VAL A 75 -1.96 0.18 -7.08
C VAL A 75 -1.55 -0.45 -8.39
N LEU A 76 -2.47 -1.24 -8.94
CA LEU A 76 -2.31 -1.87 -10.25
C LEU A 76 -2.61 -0.83 -11.33
N CYS A 77 -1.68 -0.68 -12.24
CA CYS A 77 -1.83 0.08 -13.48
C CYS A 77 -0.85 -0.44 -14.53
N GLN A 78 -1.01 0.01 -15.78
CA GLN A 78 -0.18 -0.44 -16.90
C GLN A 78 1.28 -0.03 -16.74
N GLU A 79 1.52 1.15 -16.17
CA GLU A 79 2.83 1.78 -16.15
C GLU A 79 3.41 1.89 -14.75
N THR A 80 4.73 1.92 -14.70
CA THR A 80 5.46 2.34 -13.51
C THR A 80 5.40 3.85 -13.36
N VAL A 81 5.29 4.34 -12.13
CA VAL A 81 5.29 5.78 -11.85
C VAL A 81 6.40 6.13 -10.87
N VAL A 82 6.87 7.37 -10.90
CA VAL A 82 7.93 7.83 -10.01
C VAL A 82 7.45 7.94 -8.56
N PRO A 83 8.32 7.77 -7.56
CA PRO A 83 7.98 7.98 -6.16
C PRO A 83 7.38 9.38 -5.91
N LEU A 84 6.50 9.47 -4.90
CA LEU A 84 5.69 10.63 -4.53
C LEU A 84 4.61 11.01 -5.55
N THR A 85 4.36 10.19 -6.56
CA THR A 85 3.19 10.37 -7.43
C THR A 85 1.90 10.11 -6.66
N ILE A 86 0.94 11.01 -6.79
CA ILE A 86 -0.44 10.80 -6.34
C ILE A 86 -1.18 10.02 -7.41
N ILE A 87 -1.72 8.84 -7.07
CA ILE A 87 -2.61 8.08 -7.93
C ILE A 87 -4.00 8.07 -7.30
N HIS A 88 -5.01 8.50 -8.07
CA HIS A 88 -6.40 8.27 -7.69
C HIS A 88 -6.75 6.81 -7.96
N ALA A 89 -7.05 6.06 -6.90
CA ALA A 89 -7.18 4.61 -6.93
C ALA A 89 -8.53 4.15 -6.40
N ARG A 90 -9.01 3.00 -6.89
CA ARG A 90 -10.22 2.32 -6.41
C ARG A 90 -9.84 1.03 -5.72
N THR A 91 -10.40 0.81 -4.53
CA THR A 91 -10.28 -0.46 -3.79
C THR A 91 -10.94 -1.58 -4.57
N ILE A 92 -10.20 -2.68 -4.79
CA ILE A 92 -10.72 -3.91 -5.41
C ILE A 92 -10.50 -5.16 -4.56
N GLY A 93 -9.72 -5.06 -3.47
CA GLY A 93 -9.49 -6.20 -2.57
C GLY A 93 -8.64 -5.86 -1.38
N LEU A 94 -8.46 -6.86 -0.51
CA LEU A 94 -7.62 -6.83 0.67
C LEU A 94 -6.71 -8.05 0.69
N MET A 95 -5.44 -7.85 0.89
CA MET A 95 -4.49 -8.92 1.22
C MET A 95 -3.99 -8.70 2.64
N THR A 96 -3.99 -9.77 3.43
CA THR A 96 -3.43 -9.76 4.78
C THR A 96 -2.21 -10.67 4.81
N MET A 97 -1.16 -10.22 5.46
CA MET A 97 -0.01 -11.05 5.75
C MET A 97 0.30 -11.03 7.24
N ILE A 98 0.97 -12.08 7.71
CA ILE A 98 1.53 -12.14 9.05
C ILE A 98 3.05 -11.94 8.91
N ASP A 99 3.53 -10.81 9.39
CA ASP A 99 4.94 -10.47 9.44
C ASP A 99 5.41 -10.37 10.89
N ALA A 100 6.38 -11.16 11.27
CA ALA A 100 6.87 -11.25 12.65
C ALA A 100 5.75 -11.42 13.71
N GLY A 101 4.69 -12.17 13.36
CA GLY A 101 3.55 -12.45 14.23
C GLY A 101 2.50 -11.31 14.31
N LYS A 102 2.64 -10.26 13.54
CA LYS A 102 1.68 -9.15 13.44
C LYS A 102 0.94 -9.19 12.11
N LYS A 103 -0.34 -8.81 12.16
CA LYS A 103 -1.12 -8.59 10.93
C LYS A 103 -0.63 -7.34 10.23
N ASP A 104 -0.41 -7.48 8.94
CA ASP A 104 -0.03 -6.41 8.04
C ASP A 104 -1.00 -6.44 6.84
N HIS A 105 -1.85 -5.44 6.77
CA HIS A 105 -2.90 -5.32 5.76
C HIS A 105 -2.42 -4.50 4.57
N LYS A 106 -2.69 -5.01 3.37
CA LYS A 106 -2.35 -4.32 2.12
C LYS A 106 -3.61 -4.19 1.26
N ILE A 107 -3.98 -2.95 1.00
CA ILE A 107 -5.11 -2.66 0.11
C ILE A 107 -4.68 -3.00 -1.32
N ILE A 108 -5.53 -3.70 -2.04
CA ILE A 108 -5.37 -3.93 -3.48
C ILE A 108 -6.28 -2.94 -4.19
N ALA A 109 -5.70 -2.12 -5.04
CA ALA A 109 -6.41 -1.07 -5.76
C ALA A 109 -5.99 -1.00 -7.23
N VAL A 110 -6.80 -0.34 -8.05
CA VAL A 110 -6.51 -0.03 -9.46
C VAL A 110 -6.51 1.48 -9.66
N ALA A 111 -5.65 1.97 -10.55
CA ALA A 111 -5.66 3.37 -10.97
C ALA A 111 -6.94 3.67 -11.75
N THR A 112 -7.74 4.65 -11.30
CA THR A 112 -9.05 4.95 -11.90
C THR A 112 -8.98 5.59 -13.27
N HIS A 113 -7.83 6.20 -13.60
CA HIS A 113 -7.59 6.83 -14.91
C HIS A 113 -6.82 5.93 -15.89
N ASP A 114 -6.60 4.65 -15.52
CA ASP A 114 -5.99 3.67 -16.40
C ASP A 114 -7.07 2.93 -17.21
N PRO A 115 -7.10 3.05 -18.56
CA PRO A 115 -8.15 2.46 -19.38
C PRO A 115 -8.18 0.92 -19.36
N GLU A 116 -7.07 0.24 -19.03
CA GLU A 116 -7.01 -1.20 -18.90
C GLU A 116 -7.54 -1.67 -17.54
N PHE A 117 -7.18 -0.95 -16.46
CA PHE A 117 -7.48 -1.40 -15.10
C PHE A 117 -8.74 -0.78 -14.50
N ASN A 118 -9.22 0.35 -15.01
CA ASN A 118 -10.34 1.08 -14.42
C ASN A 118 -11.70 0.33 -14.45
N ALA A 119 -11.81 -0.73 -15.24
CA ALA A 119 -13.01 -1.56 -15.31
C ALA A 119 -13.19 -2.48 -14.10
N TYR A 120 -12.10 -2.89 -13.44
CA TYR A 120 -12.16 -3.82 -12.32
C TYR A 120 -12.79 -3.20 -11.08
N ARG A 121 -13.68 -3.96 -10.43
CA ARG A 121 -14.36 -3.62 -9.17
C ARG A 121 -13.99 -4.58 -8.03
N GLU A 122 -13.61 -5.80 -8.38
CA GLU A 122 -13.19 -6.85 -7.46
C GLU A 122 -11.89 -7.48 -7.97
N ALA A 123 -11.00 -7.82 -7.04
CA ALA A 123 -9.75 -8.50 -7.39
C ALA A 123 -10.00 -9.83 -8.13
N ALA A 124 -11.08 -10.52 -7.79
CA ALA A 124 -11.46 -11.79 -8.42
C ALA A 124 -11.83 -11.68 -9.91
N GLU A 125 -12.08 -10.47 -10.42
CA GLU A 125 -12.31 -10.21 -11.84
C GLU A 125 -11.01 -10.20 -12.67
N MET A 126 -9.88 -10.11 -11.99
CA MET A 126 -8.57 -10.10 -12.63
C MET A 126 -8.12 -11.51 -13.03
N PRO A 127 -7.20 -11.64 -14.01
CA PRO A 127 -6.59 -12.92 -14.29
C PRO A 127 -5.97 -13.54 -13.03
N ALA A 128 -6.33 -14.79 -12.71
CA ALA A 128 -5.90 -15.49 -11.50
C ALA A 128 -4.37 -15.48 -11.30
N HIS A 129 -3.62 -15.57 -12.41
CA HIS A 129 -2.16 -15.50 -12.36
C HIS A 129 -1.65 -14.16 -11.78
N ARG A 130 -2.32 -13.03 -12.07
CA ARG A 130 -1.95 -11.74 -11.51
C ARG A 130 -2.04 -11.74 -9.98
N LEU A 131 -3.13 -12.29 -9.44
CA LEU A 131 -3.33 -12.41 -7.99
C LEU A 131 -2.29 -13.35 -7.35
N THR A 132 -1.99 -14.46 -8.02
CA THR A 132 -0.93 -15.38 -7.60
C THR A 132 0.42 -14.68 -7.53
N MET A 133 0.78 -13.86 -8.51
CA MET A 133 2.04 -13.09 -8.52
C MET A 133 2.11 -12.10 -7.35
N LEU A 134 1.01 -11.38 -7.05
CA LEU A 134 0.96 -10.46 -5.91
C LEU A 134 1.29 -11.19 -4.60
N ARG A 135 0.60 -12.30 -4.35
CA ARG A 135 0.81 -13.10 -3.13
C ARG A 135 2.23 -13.69 -3.07
N ARG A 136 2.69 -14.26 -4.19
CA ARG A 136 4.00 -14.91 -4.27
C ARG A 136 5.15 -13.94 -4.00
N PHE A 137 5.04 -12.69 -4.49
CA PHE A 137 6.02 -11.66 -4.18
C PHE A 137 6.21 -11.50 -2.66
N PHE A 138 5.13 -11.35 -1.89
CA PHE A 138 5.22 -11.18 -0.44
C PHE A 138 5.65 -12.45 0.31
N GLN A 139 5.44 -13.62 -0.25
CA GLN A 139 5.99 -14.87 0.30
C GLN A 139 7.50 -14.97 0.12
N ASP A 140 8.05 -14.40 -0.96
CA ASP A 140 9.45 -14.59 -1.35
C ASP A 140 10.38 -13.43 -0.96
N TYR A 141 9.87 -12.19 -0.87
CA TYR A 141 10.70 -10.99 -0.82
C TYR A 141 11.59 -10.88 0.43
N LYS A 142 11.23 -11.53 1.54
CA LYS A 142 12.01 -11.59 2.78
C LYS A 142 12.69 -12.94 3.06
N GLN A 143 12.54 -13.92 2.17
CA GLN A 143 13.07 -15.27 2.43
C GLN A 143 14.59 -15.28 2.60
N LEU A 144 15.33 -14.59 1.77
CA LEU A 144 16.80 -14.49 1.89
C LEU A 144 17.24 -13.59 3.06
N GLU A 145 16.32 -12.87 3.69
CA GLU A 145 16.54 -12.15 4.95
C GLU A 145 16.32 -13.07 6.18
N GLY A 146 15.99 -14.35 5.96
CA GLY A 146 15.71 -15.31 7.03
C GLY A 146 14.37 -15.08 7.73
N LYS A 147 13.44 -14.35 7.11
CA LYS A 147 12.11 -14.02 7.65
C LYS A 147 11.03 -14.76 6.86
N ALA A 148 10.25 -15.57 7.56
CA ALA A 148 9.06 -16.20 7.00
C ALA A 148 7.87 -15.23 7.07
N VAL A 149 7.10 -15.17 6.00
CA VAL A 149 5.87 -14.40 5.90
C VAL A 149 4.75 -15.35 5.47
N GLU A 150 3.64 -15.32 6.19
CA GLU A 150 2.40 -16.00 5.78
C GLU A 150 1.51 -14.99 5.07
N VAL A 151 0.99 -15.36 3.91
CA VAL A 151 0.14 -14.48 3.09
C VAL A 151 -1.19 -15.17 2.84
N ASP A 152 -2.27 -14.54 3.32
CA ASP A 152 -3.64 -15.03 3.13
C ASP A 152 -4.12 -14.92 1.68
N GLU A 153 -5.27 -15.52 1.40
CA GLU A 153 -5.98 -15.30 0.14
C GLU A 153 -6.45 -13.85 0.02
N ILE A 154 -6.48 -13.32 -1.21
CA ILE A 154 -6.99 -11.98 -1.46
C ILE A 154 -8.50 -11.97 -1.25
N GLN A 155 -8.97 -11.11 -0.37
CA GLN A 155 -10.38 -10.95 -0.01
C GLN A 155 -11.05 -9.89 -0.90
N PRO A 156 -12.39 -9.90 -1.01
CA PRO A 156 -13.17 -8.91 -1.77
C PRO A 156 -12.93 -7.47 -1.30
N ALA A 157 -13.22 -6.50 -2.17
CA ALA A 157 -13.07 -5.06 -1.88
C ALA A 157 -13.71 -4.62 -0.56
N LYS A 158 -14.91 -5.14 -0.26
CA LYS A 158 -15.64 -4.81 0.98
C LYS A 158 -14.91 -5.20 2.25
N ALA A 159 -14.01 -6.18 2.21
CA ALA A 159 -13.19 -6.55 3.37
C ALA A 159 -12.16 -5.47 3.72
N ALA A 160 -11.72 -4.67 2.75
CA ALA A 160 -10.79 -3.57 2.96
C ALA A 160 -11.43 -2.35 3.63
N PHE A 161 -12.73 -2.13 3.46
CA PHE A 161 -13.39 -0.91 3.90
C PHE A 161 -13.23 -0.63 5.41
N PRO A 162 -13.55 -1.58 6.32
CA PRO A 162 -13.37 -1.35 7.75
C PRO A 162 -11.90 -1.15 8.15
N ILE A 163 -10.95 -1.75 7.42
CA ILE A 163 -9.51 -1.55 7.66
C ILE A 163 -9.11 -0.11 7.32
N ILE A 164 -9.56 0.41 6.18
CA ILE A 164 -9.30 1.80 5.77
C ILE A 164 -9.93 2.78 6.75
N GLU A 165 -11.19 2.56 7.14
CA GLU A 165 -11.93 3.42 8.09
C GLU A 165 -11.26 3.45 9.47
N ASP A 166 -10.81 2.29 9.98
CA ASP A 166 -10.10 2.23 11.26
C ASP A 166 -8.73 2.95 11.18
N ALA A 167 -7.99 2.78 10.09
CA ALA A 167 -6.71 3.46 9.88
C ALA A 167 -6.87 4.99 9.83
N LEU A 168 -7.92 5.51 9.18
CA LEU A 168 -8.27 6.94 9.20
C LEU A 168 -8.62 7.43 10.61
N ALA A 169 -9.42 6.64 11.34
CA ALA A 169 -9.82 6.97 12.69
C ALA A 169 -8.62 6.96 13.66
N ARG A 170 -7.70 6.00 13.53
CA ARG A 170 -6.43 5.94 14.28
C ARG A 170 -5.59 7.18 14.02
N TYR A 171 -5.38 7.53 12.74
CA TYR A 171 -4.63 8.72 12.36
C TYR A 171 -5.24 9.99 12.95
N SER A 172 -6.55 10.18 12.84
CA SER A 172 -7.26 11.34 13.38
C SER A 172 -7.12 11.45 14.90
N ARG A 173 -7.16 10.32 15.62
CA ARG A 173 -6.91 10.27 17.07
C ARG A 173 -5.48 10.66 17.41
N GLN A 174 -4.51 10.11 16.66
CA GLN A 174 -3.09 10.37 16.89
C GLN A 174 -2.74 11.83 16.58
N ARG A 175 -3.26 12.39 15.48
CA ARG A 175 -3.03 13.79 15.11
C ARG A 175 -3.51 14.77 16.19
N ARG A 176 -4.66 14.49 16.83
CA ARG A 176 -5.19 15.31 17.96
C ARG A 176 -4.30 15.23 19.21
N ARG A 177 -3.60 14.12 19.42
CA ARG A 177 -2.67 13.93 20.55
C ARG A 177 -1.28 14.45 20.27
N GLY A 178 -0.99 14.82 19.03
CA GLY A 178 0.36 15.10 18.52
C GLY A 178 1.11 13.82 18.18
N PHE A 179 1.78 13.81 17.04
CA PHE A 179 2.74 12.73 16.74
C PHE A 179 3.96 12.90 17.64
N LYS A 180 4.57 11.80 18.10
CA LYS A 180 5.85 11.85 18.82
C LYS A 180 6.92 12.45 17.91
N ALA A 181 7.88 13.17 18.49
CA ALA A 181 9.03 13.67 17.74
C ALA A 181 9.72 12.50 17.00
N GLY A 182 9.79 12.56 15.67
CA GLY A 182 10.30 11.49 14.83
C GLY A 182 9.25 10.86 13.87
N TYR A 183 7.98 11.31 13.97
CA TYR A 183 6.95 11.05 12.96
C TYR A 183 6.73 12.29 12.10
#